data_e13bf12ee2ae13fe1b458cab5a7b1ff3
#
_entry.id   e13bf12ee2ae13fe1b458cab5a7b1ff3
#
_cell.length_a   1.000
_cell.length_b   1.000
_cell.length_c   1.000
_cell.angle_alpha   90.00
_cell.angle_beta   90.00
_cell.angle_gamma   90.00
#
_symmetry.space_group_name_H-M   'P 1'
#
loop_
_entity.id
_entity.type
_entity.pdbx_description
1 polymer ?
#
loop_
_entity_poly.entity_id
_entity_poly.type
_entity_poly.pdbx_seq_one_letter_code
_entity_poly.pdbx_strand_id
1 'polypeptide(L)'
;MKTKTLELNLEKAREWYNGGNESLKELALQAYTIEELQPFRKIKTFEDACKVLNLDIPEIFTIYYNINTMSKATAAMFVLDIVRKALHKFIKIEDSNNTSTDLIFIPLIFVIKVGPNIKAASKDRQDFYSKYYSIIGNMSINDCHYEIYGNSATSSKARDLHNIGNSFALFNCATKEIAKHLSYYFGTYIAMAIYGGIIGKNVEVTSI
;
A
#
# COMPACT_ATOMS: atom_id res chain seq x y z
N MET A 1 -13.99 39.84 -27.37
CA MET A 1 -13.52 39.26 -26.11
C MET A 1 -12.22 38.49 -26.37
N LYS A 2 -11.10 38.86 -25.75
CA LYS A 2 -9.87 38.09 -25.87
C LYS A 2 -9.98 36.89 -24.94
N THR A 3 -10.14 35.70 -25.49
CA THR A 3 -10.07 34.46 -24.73
C THR A 3 -8.64 34.27 -24.22
N LYS A 4 -8.39 34.45 -22.92
CA LYS A 4 -7.13 34.06 -22.33
C LYS A 4 -7.14 32.55 -22.19
N THR A 5 -6.34 31.85 -23.00
CA THR A 5 -6.06 30.44 -22.79
C THR A 5 -5.21 30.32 -21.55
N LEU A 6 -5.72 29.71 -20.50
CA LEU A 6 -4.95 29.42 -19.29
C LEU A 6 -4.14 28.15 -19.57
N GLU A 7 -2.81 28.29 -19.75
CA GLU A 7 -1.94 27.13 -19.82
C GLU A 7 -1.78 26.56 -18.40
N LEU A 8 -2.42 25.42 -18.16
CA LEU A 8 -2.29 24.69 -16.93
C LEU A 8 -1.05 23.80 -17.01
N ASN A 9 0.03 24.13 -16.26
CA ASN A 9 1.20 23.26 -16.16
C ASN A 9 0.95 22.11 -15.17
N LEU A 10 1.74 21.03 -15.29
CA LEU A 10 1.57 19.81 -14.50
C LEU A 10 1.72 20.04 -12.98
N GLU A 11 2.61 20.94 -12.57
CA GLU A 11 2.85 21.23 -11.15
C GLU A 11 1.60 21.87 -10.53
N LYS A 12 1.02 22.87 -11.22
CA LYS A 12 -0.22 23.51 -10.81
C LYS A 12 -1.42 22.56 -10.86
N ALA A 13 -1.45 21.68 -11.86
CA ALA A 13 -2.48 20.65 -11.94
C ALA A 13 -2.42 19.68 -10.74
N ARG A 14 -1.24 19.29 -10.30
CA ARG A 14 -1.04 18.48 -9.09
C ARG A 14 -1.51 19.19 -7.81
N GLU A 15 -1.21 20.47 -7.67
CA GLU A 15 -1.74 21.28 -6.56
C GLU A 15 -3.27 21.31 -6.56
N TRP A 16 -3.89 21.53 -7.70
CA TRP A 16 -5.34 21.54 -7.84
C TRP A 16 -5.96 20.19 -7.52
N TYR A 17 -5.35 19.11 -8.02
CA TYR A 17 -5.83 17.75 -7.78
C TYR A 17 -5.79 17.35 -6.29
N ASN A 18 -4.76 17.77 -5.56
CA ASN A 18 -4.55 17.43 -4.15
C ASN A 18 -5.14 18.46 -3.18
N GLY A 19 -5.55 19.63 -3.66
CA GLY A 19 -5.97 20.77 -2.84
C GLY A 19 -7.41 20.73 -2.30
N GLY A 20 -8.15 19.63 -2.52
CA GLY A 20 -9.49 19.42 -1.92
C GLY A 20 -10.64 20.20 -2.57
N ASN A 21 -10.40 21.01 -3.62
CA ASN A 21 -11.45 21.67 -4.39
C ASN A 21 -11.86 20.78 -5.57
N GLU A 22 -13.08 20.23 -5.56
CA GLU A 22 -13.54 19.28 -6.57
C GLU A 22 -13.57 19.87 -8.00
N SER A 23 -13.95 21.14 -8.17
CA SER A 23 -13.96 21.77 -9.52
C SER A 23 -12.56 21.94 -10.09
N LEU A 24 -11.57 22.29 -9.27
CA LEU A 24 -10.16 22.37 -9.69
C LEU A 24 -9.59 20.98 -9.99
N LYS A 25 -9.98 19.99 -9.22
CA LYS A 25 -9.60 18.60 -9.42
C LYS A 25 -10.14 18.04 -10.74
N GLU A 26 -11.40 18.34 -11.07
CA GLU A 26 -11.98 17.98 -12.36
C GLU A 26 -11.23 18.61 -13.54
N LEU A 27 -10.88 19.91 -13.44
CA LEU A 27 -10.08 20.59 -14.46
C LEU A 27 -8.69 19.96 -14.63
N ALA A 28 -8.04 19.57 -13.51
CA ALA A 28 -6.75 18.87 -13.58
C ALA A 28 -6.88 17.51 -14.28
N LEU A 29 -7.95 16.76 -14.02
CA LEU A 29 -8.24 15.46 -14.66
C LEU A 29 -8.61 15.56 -16.14
N GLN A 30 -9.12 16.71 -16.61
CA GLN A 30 -9.34 16.95 -18.02
C GLN A 30 -8.03 17.19 -18.80
N ALA A 31 -6.99 17.73 -18.13
CA ALA A 31 -5.72 18.08 -18.75
C ALA A 31 -4.66 16.99 -18.61
N TYR A 32 -4.71 16.17 -17.55
CA TYR A 32 -3.67 15.21 -17.21
C TYR A 32 -4.26 13.88 -16.72
N THR A 33 -3.52 12.80 -16.94
CA THR A 33 -3.87 11.47 -16.40
C THR A 33 -3.66 11.42 -14.88
N ILE A 34 -4.35 10.47 -14.22
CA ILE A 34 -4.21 10.31 -12.77
C ILE A 34 -2.79 9.90 -12.36
N GLU A 35 -2.06 9.16 -13.22
CA GLU A 35 -0.67 8.78 -13.00
C GLU A 35 0.31 9.95 -13.18
N GLU A 36 -0.04 10.97 -13.95
CA GLU A 36 0.74 12.22 -14.04
C GLU A 36 0.49 13.10 -12.84
N LEU A 37 -0.75 13.17 -12.37
CA LEU A 37 -1.15 13.93 -11.19
C LEU A 37 -0.66 13.28 -9.88
N GLN A 38 -0.66 11.95 -9.82
CA GLN A 38 -0.19 11.15 -8.69
C GLN A 38 0.88 10.14 -9.15
N PRO A 39 2.13 10.55 -9.33
CA PRO A 39 3.18 9.70 -9.91
C PRO A 39 3.46 8.41 -9.14
N PHE A 40 3.17 8.36 -7.85
CA PHE A 40 3.31 7.14 -7.06
C PHE A 40 2.44 5.98 -7.58
N ARG A 41 1.37 6.26 -8.33
CA ARG A 41 0.49 5.24 -8.94
C ARG A 41 1.17 4.38 -10.00
N LYS A 42 2.32 4.83 -10.52
CA LYS A 42 3.15 4.04 -11.45
C LYS A 42 3.94 2.92 -10.76
N ILE A 43 4.05 2.96 -9.43
CA ILE A 43 4.77 1.95 -8.65
C ILE A 43 3.80 0.81 -8.34
N LYS A 44 3.79 -0.22 -9.17
CA LYS A 44 2.88 -1.38 -9.04
C LYS A 44 3.63 -2.66 -8.68
N THR A 45 4.95 -2.66 -8.88
CA THR A 45 5.85 -3.79 -8.60
C THR A 45 7.05 -3.34 -7.76
N PHE A 46 7.77 -4.31 -7.21
CA PHE A 46 9.01 -4.05 -6.50
C PHE A 46 10.08 -3.43 -7.41
N GLU A 47 10.15 -3.90 -8.66
CA GLU A 47 11.05 -3.38 -9.69
C GLU A 47 10.76 -1.90 -10.00
N ASP A 48 9.48 -1.49 -10.02
CA ASP A 48 9.13 -0.07 -10.20
C ASP A 48 9.64 0.77 -9.03
N ALA A 49 9.52 0.27 -7.80
CA ALA A 49 10.03 0.94 -6.61
C ALA A 49 11.56 1.10 -6.66
N CYS A 50 12.28 0.04 -7.07
CA CYS A 50 13.72 0.06 -7.24
C CYS A 50 14.14 1.10 -8.30
N LYS A 51 13.48 1.14 -9.46
CA LYS A 51 13.73 2.14 -10.51
C LYS A 51 13.55 3.56 -10.00
N VAL A 52 12.49 3.82 -9.25
CA VAL A 52 12.22 5.15 -8.66
C VAL A 52 13.32 5.59 -7.72
N LEU A 53 13.89 4.64 -6.96
CA LEU A 53 14.97 4.92 -6.00
C LEU A 53 16.37 4.83 -6.60
N ASN A 54 16.50 4.52 -7.90
CA ASN A 54 17.77 4.24 -8.58
C ASN A 54 18.58 3.12 -7.89
N LEU A 55 17.88 2.08 -7.43
CA LEU A 55 18.51 0.92 -6.83
C LEU A 55 18.79 -0.13 -7.90
N ASP A 56 19.98 -0.75 -7.86
CA ASP A 56 20.33 -1.85 -8.73
C ASP A 56 19.63 -3.14 -8.27
N ILE A 57 18.72 -3.65 -9.11
CA ILE A 57 17.97 -4.87 -8.83
C ILE A 57 18.87 -6.08 -8.59
N PRO A 58 19.94 -6.35 -9.39
CA PRO A 58 20.88 -7.44 -9.13
C PRO A 58 21.56 -7.34 -7.77
N GLU A 59 21.99 -6.16 -7.33
CA GLU A 59 22.60 -5.96 -6.01
C GLU A 59 21.60 -6.26 -4.90
N ILE A 60 20.37 -5.80 -5.04
CA ILE A 60 19.30 -6.07 -4.08
C ILE A 60 18.94 -7.56 -4.08
N PHE A 61 18.89 -8.22 -5.25
CA PHE A 61 18.69 -9.67 -5.31
C PHE A 61 19.84 -10.44 -4.69
N THR A 62 21.08 -9.96 -4.76
CA THR A 62 22.21 -10.58 -4.07
C THR A 62 22.07 -10.46 -2.56
N ILE A 63 21.64 -9.31 -2.06
CA ILE A 63 21.23 -9.14 -0.66
C ILE A 63 20.06 -10.09 -0.33
N TYR A 64 19.08 -10.24 -1.24
CA TYR A 64 17.94 -11.16 -1.10
C TYR A 64 18.36 -12.65 -1.10
N TYR A 65 19.32 -13.05 -1.93
CA TYR A 65 19.83 -14.43 -1.94
C TYR A 65 20.63 -14.79 -0.68
N ASN A 66 21.35 -13.82 -0.12
CA ASN A 66 21.91 -13.96 1.23
C ASN A 66 20.83 -13.98 2.33
N ILE A 67 19.62 -13.52 2.01
CA ILE A 67 18.41 -13.59 2.82
C ILE A 67 17.76 -15.00 2.82
N ASN A 68 18.26 -16.00 2.09
CA ASN A 68 17.82 -17.39 2.28
C ASN A 68 18.04 -17.93 3.72
N THR A 69 18.76 -17.17 4.56
CA THR A 69 18.82 -17.36 6.01
C THR A 69 17.76 -16.56 6.77
N MET A 70 17.06 -15.61 6.14
CA MET A 70 16.01 -14.81 6.77
C MET A 70 14.64 -15.47 6.62
N SER A 71 13.75 -15.21 7.58
CA SER A 71 12.36 -15.65 7.46
C SER A 71 11.68 -14.93 6.28
N LYS A 72 10.69 -15.58 5.67
CA LYS A 72 9.85 -14.97 4.61
C LYS A 72 9.24 -13.64 5.06
N ALA A 73 8.90 -13.52 6.35
CA ALA A 73 8.40 -12.29 6.94
C ALA A 73 9.43 -11.15 6.89
N THR A 74 10.69 -11.43 7.24
CA THR A 74 11.76 -10.41 7.22
C THR A 74 12.03 -9.93 5.79
N ALA A 75 12.05 -10.85 4.82
CA ALA A 75 12.20 -10.51 3.41
C ALA A 75 11.04 -9.61 2.92
N ALA A 76 9.81 -9.95 3.28
CA ALA A 76 8.64 -9.14 2.93
C ALA A 76 8.68 -7.74 3.56
N MET A 77 9.14 -7.61 4.79
CA MET A 77 9.31 -6.31 5.45
C MET A 77 10.36 -5.44 4.74
N PHE A 78 11.45 -6.03 4.28
CA PHE A 78 12.47 -5.31 3.51
C PHE A 78 11.91 -4.76 2.18
N VAL A 79 11.15 -5.59 1.43
CA VAL A 79 10.46 -5.13 0.21
C VAL A 79 9.55 -3.95 0.52
N LEU A 80 8.74 -4.07 1.55
CA LEU A 80 7.78 -3.04 1.93
C LEU A 80 8.46 -1.73 2.35
N ASP A 81 9.63 -1.77 3.00
CA ASP A 81 10.38 -0.55 3.32
C ASP A 81 10.87 0.18 2.06
N ILE A 82 11.40 -0.56 1.08
CA ILE A 82 11.83 0.00 -0.22
C ILE A 82 10.62 0.60 -0.96
N VAL A 83 9.54 -0.16 -1.06
CA VAL A 83 8.31 0.31 -1.72
C VAL A 83 7.76 1.57 -1.05
N ARG A 84 7.70 1.59 0.27
CA ARG A 84 7.25 2.75 1.03
C ARG A 84 8.12 3.99 0.75
N LYS A 85 9.44 3.85 0.76
CA LYS A 85 10.38 4.93 0.41
C LYS A 85 10.13 5.46 -1.00
N ALA A 86 9.92 4.57 -1.96
CA ALA A 86 9.63 4.95 -3.35
C ALA A 86 8.30 5.72 -3.48
N LEU A 87 7.25 5.24 -2.83
CA LEU A 87 5.93 5.90 -2.83
C LEU A 87 6.00 7.30 -2.20
N HIS A 88 6.77 7.46 -1.12
CA HIS A 88 6.91 8.73 -0.42
C HIS A 88 7.80 9.74 -1.16
N LYS A 89 8.66 9.32 -2.10
CA LYS A 89 9.51 10.21 -2.89
C LYS A 89 8.72 11.29 -3.65
N PHE A 90 7.46 11.02 -3.97
CA PHE A 90 6.59 11.93 -4.71
C PHE A 90 5.74 12.85 -3.82
N ILE A 91 5.90 12.77 -2.51
CA ILE A 91 5.22 13.66 -1.58
C ILE A 91 6.24 14.69 -1.14
N LYS A 92 5.94 15.97 -1.39
CA LYS A 92 6.58 17.05 -0.64
C LYS A 92 6.04 16.93 0.79
N ILE A 93 6.81 16.31 1.69
CA ILE A 93 6.59 16.46 3.11
C ILE A 93 6.95 17.94 3.34
N GLU A 94 5.94 18.81 3.40
CA GLU A 94 6.16 20.12 3.98
C GLU A 94 6.69 19.83 5.38
N ASP A 95 7.87 20.39 5.69
CA ASP A 95 8.45 20.33 7.04
C ASP A 95 7.48 21.01 8.00
N SER A 96 6.43 20.28 8.36
CA SER A 96 5.49 20.71 9.37
C SER A 96 6.20 20.54 10.71
N ASN A 97 6.78 21.64 11.19
CA ASN A 97 7.20 21.79 12.61
C ASN A 97 6.02 21.63 13.58
N ASN A 98 4.90 21.07 13.17
CA ASN A 98 3.69 20.86 13.93
C ASN A 98 3.56 19.40 14.42
N THR A 99 4.10 19.19 15.55
CA THR A 99 4.47 17.96 16.22
C THR A 99 3.35 17.17 16.91
N SER A 100 2.07 17.44 16.74
CA SER A 100 1.12 16.73 17.62
C SER A 100 -0.23 16.29 17.06
N THR A 101 -0.54 16.56 15.79
CA THR A 101 -1.85 16.24 15.20
C THR A 101 -1.82 15.47 13.90
N ASP A 102 -0.65 15.07 13.41
CA ASP A 102 -0.53 14.47 12.09
C ASP A 102 -1.18 13.09 12.05
N LEU A 103 -2.25 13.02 11.27
CA LEU A 103 -2.86 11.73 10.92
C LEU A 103 -1.89 10.94 10.05
N ILE A 104 -1.59 9.75 10.47
CA ILE A 104 -0.90 8.76 9.66
C ILE A 104 -1.92 7.79 9.10
N PHE A 105 -1.65 7.30 7.91
CA PHE A 105 -2.49 6.32 7.24
C PHE A 105 -1.79 4.97 7.20
N ILE A 106 -2.55 3.92 7.53
CA ILE A 106 -2.06 2.55 7.63
C ILE A 106 -2.77 1.73 6.57
N PRO A 107 -2.04 1.04 5.67
CA PRO A 107 -2.65 0.11 4.73
C PRO A 107 -3.31 -1.04 5.48
N LEU A 108 -4.52 -1.39 5.09
CA LEU A 108 -5.25 -2.53 5.66
C LEU A 108 -5.40 -3.64 4.62
N ILE A 109 -5.16 -4.86 5.07
CA ILE A 109 -5.55 -6.07 4.40
C ILE A 109 -6.49 -6.86 5.30
N PHE A 110 -7.38 -7.63 4.67
CA PHE A 110 -8.25 -8.57 5.37
C PHE A 110 -7.94 -9.97 4.86
N VAL A 111 -7.78 -10.91 5.78
CA VAL A 111 -7.47 -12.30 5.48
C VAL A 111 -8.65 -13.16 5.93
N ILE A 112 -9.36 -13.72 4.98
CA ILE A 112 -10.62 -14.44 5.22
C ILE A 112 -10.44 -15.92 4.86
N LYS A 113 -10.70 -16.81 5.79
CA LYS A 113 -10.66 -18.27 5.56
C LYS A 113 -11.72 -18.67 4.53
N VAL A 114 -11.31 -19.44 3.54
CA VAL A 114 -12.17 -19.96 2.48
C VAL A 114 -12.08 -21.48 2.41
N GLY A 115 -13.08 -22.12 1.79
CA GLY A 115 -13.09 -23.56 1.57
C GLY A 115 -14.47 -24.19 1.79
N PRO A 116 -14.63 -25.48 1.48
CA PRO A 116 -15.93 -26.15 1.46
C PRO A 116 -16.58 -26.31 2.85
N ASN A 117 -15.79 -26.27 3.93
CA ASN A 117 -16.24 -26.52 5.31
C ASN A 117 -16.12 -25.27 6.20
N ILE A 118 -16.30 -24.07 5.63
CA ILE A 118 -16.29 -22.85 6.43
C ILE A 118 -17.60 -22.67 7.18
N LYS A 119 -17.51 -22.12 8.41
CA LYS A 119 -18.70 -21.74 9.18
C LYS A 119 -19.49 -20.64 8.46
N ALA A 120 -20.81 -20.61 8.61
CA ALA A 120 -21.69 -19.59 8.01
C ALA A 120 -21.17 -18.16 8.25
N ALA A 121 -20.75 -17.82 9.47
CA ALA A 121 -20.20 -16.52 9.80
C ALA A 121 -18.92 -16.15 8.99
N SER A 122 -18.14 -17.12 8.50
CA SER A 122 -16.99 -16.86 7.64
C SER A 122 -17.43 -16.63 6.19
N LYS A 123 -18.49 -17.28 5.74
CA LYS A 123 -19.10 -17.05 4.43
C LYS A 123 -19.71 -15.66 4.36
N ASP A 124 -20.47 -15.24 5.37
CA ASP A 124 -21.03 -13.89 5.45
C ASP A 124 -19.94 -12.82 5.41
N ARG A 125 -18.80 -13.06 6.07
CA ARG A 125 -17.63 -12.16 6.00
C ARG A 125 -17.03 -12.13 4.61
N GLN A 126 -16.85 -13.28 3.96
CA GLN A 126 -16.33 -13.36 2.61
C GLN A 126 -17.22 -12.56 1.63
N ASP A 127 -18.53 -12.75 1.69
CA ASP A 127 -19.51 -12.03 0.86
C ASP A 127 -19.47 -10.51 1.13
N PHE A 128 -19.33 -10.11 2.40
CA PHE A 128 -19.16 -8.70 2.76
C PHE A 128 -17.86 -8.12 2.18
N TYR A 129 -16.71 -8.80 2.38
CA TYR A 129 -15.43 -8.26 1.95
C TYR A 129 -15.31 -8.22 0.42
N SER A 130 -15.79 -9.23 -0.29
CA SER A 130 -15.80 -9.25 -1.77
C SER A 130 -16.63 -8.13 -2.39
N LYS A 131 -17.63 -7.62 -1.67
CA LYS A 131 -18.46 -6.49 -2.12
C LYS A 131 -17.75 -5.14 -2.01
N TYR A 132 -16.88 -4.96 -1.01
CA TYR A 132 -16.31 -3.65 -0.68
C TYR A 132 -14.80 -3.54 -0.94
N TYR A 133 -14.11 -4.66 -1.11
CA TYR A 133 -12.66 -4.72 -1.26
C TYR A 133 -12.26 -5.62 -2.43
N SER A 134 -11.05 -5.40 -2.94
CA SER A 134 -10.52 -6.20 -4.05
C SER A 134 -9.77 -7.42 -3.51
N ILE A 135 -9.99 -8.59 -4.09
CA ILE A 135 -9.13 -9.75 -3.87
C ILE A 135 -7.79 -9.46 -4.54
N ILE A 136 -6.70 -9.57 -3.77
CA ILE A 136 -5.34 -9.26 -4.23
C ILE A 136 -4.41 -10.46 -4.18
N GLY A 137 -4.84 -11.54 -3.58
CA GLY A 137 -4.06 -12.78 -3.48
C GLY A 137 -4.71 -13.82 -2.60
N ASN A 138 -3.99 -14.94 -2.48
CA ASN A 138 -4.37 -16.06 -1.66
C ASN A 138 -3.26 -16.39 -0.67
N MET A 139 -3.62 -16.99 0.46
CA MET A 139 -2.68 -17.49 1.45
C MET A 139 -3.09 -18.88 1.91
N SER A 140 -2.13 -19.75 2.14
CA SER A 140 -2.34 -21.01 2.85
C SER A 140 -1.52 -21.05 4.14
N ILE A 141 -2.09 -21.59 5.18
CA ILE A 141 -1.41 -21.87 6.46
C ILE A 141 -1.78 -23.29 6.86
N ASN A 142 -0.83 -24.26 6.78
CA ASN A 142 -1.05 -25.66 7.13
C ASN A 142 -2.37 -26.19 6.53
N ASP A 143 -2.48 -26.23 5.21
CA ASP A 143 -3.63 -26.73 4.46
C ASP A 143 -4.95 -25.94 4.64
N CYS A 144 -4.96 -24.87 5.40
CA CYS A 144 -6.08 -23.94 5.44
C CYS A 144 -5.87 -22.84 4.41
N HIS A 145 -6.91 -22.60 3.60
CA HIS A 145 -6.90 -21.60 2.55
C HIS A 145 -7.59 -20.30 2.98
N TYR A 146 -7.03 -19.18 2.52
CA TYR A 146 -7.51 -17.84 2.81
C TYR A 146 -7.43 -16.97 1.56
N GLU A 147 -8.39 -16.09 1.40
CA GLU A 147 -8.33 -14.96 0.44
C GLU A 147 -7.81 -13.72 1.15
N ILE A 148 -6.99 -12.93 0.43
CA ILE A 148 -6.45 -11.66 0.90
C ILE A 148 -7.16 -10.54 0.15
N TYR A 149 -7.77 -9.63 0.89
CA TYR A 149 -8.46 -8.46 0.36
C TYR A 149 -7.65 -7.21 0.68
N GLY A 150 -7.50 -6.33 -0.30
CA GLY A 150 -6.77 -5.06 -0.20
C GLY A 150 -7.59 -3.86 -0.67
N ASN A 151 -6.91 -2.76 -1.02
CA ASN A 151 -7.49 -1.48 -1.40
C ASN A 151 -8.19 -0.77 -0.22
N SER A 152 -7.64 -0.91 0.98
CA SER A 152 -8.16 -0.28 2.19
C SER A 152 -7.08 0.40 2.99
N ALA A 153 -7.47 1.41 3.77
CA ALA A 153 -6.61 2.12 4.69
C ALA A 153 -7.41 2.66 5.88
N THR A 154 -6.79 2.68 7.04
CA THR A 154 -7.29 3.39 8.22
C THR A 154 -6.39 4.58 8.55
N SER A 155 -6.87 5.48 9.39
CA SER A 155 -6.07 6.58 9.92
C SER A 155 -5.94 6.44 11.44
N SER A 156 -4.79 6.85 11.97
CA SER A 156 -4.54 6.94 13.41
C SER A 156 -3.74 8.20 13.70
N LYS A 157 -3.84 8.72 14.91
CA LYS A 157 -2.92 9.75 15.37
C LYS A 157 -1.57 9.09 15.65
N ALA A 158 -0.48 9.75 15.29
CA ALA A 158 0.87 9.21 15.46
C ALA A 158 1.14 8.73 16.90
N ARG A 159 0.61 9.43 17.91
CA ARG A 159 0.71 9.09 19.34
C ARG A 159 -0.03 7.81 19.75
N ASP A 160 -1.05 7.40 18.98
CA ASP A 160 -1.91 6.26 19.33
C ASP A 160 -1.38 4.94 18.75
N LEU A 161 -0.27 4.99 17.97
CA LEU A 161 0.36 3.82 17.34
C LEU A 161 0.84 2.75 18.33
N HIS A 162 1.19 3.14 19.55
CA HIS A 162 1.61 2.20 20.59
C HIS A 162 0.51 1.20 20.98
N ASN A 163 -0.76 1.53 20.70
CA ASN A 163 -1.91 0.70 21.02
C ASN A 163 -2.37 -0.19 19.85
N ILE A 164 -1.94 0.12 18.63
CA ILE A 164 -2.20 -0.70 17.45
C ILE A 164 -1.00 -1.61 17.30
N GLY A 165 -1.11 -2.85 17.74
CA GLY A 165 -0.03 -3.84 17.83
C GLY A 165 1.13 -3.61 16.85
N ASN A 166 2.35 -3.71 17.33
CA ASN A 166 3.64 -3.26 16.74
C ASN A 166 3.87 -3.59 15.23
N SER A 167 3.09 -4.49 14.64
CA SER A 167 3.25 -4.93 13.25
C SER A 167 2.80 -3.90 12.20
N PHE A 168 1.85 -3.03 12.53
CA PHE A 168 1.28 -2.07 11.55
C PHE A 168 1.99 -0.72 11.53
N ALA A 169 2.72 -0.36 12.58
CA ALA A 169 3.46 0.90 12.66
C ALA A 169 4.56 1.02 11.60
N LEU A 170 5.05 -0.10 11.07
CA LEU A 170 6.09 -0.15 10.06
C LEU A 170 5.65 0.33 8.67
N PHE A 171 4.33 0.41 8.42
CA PHE A 171 3.79 0.71 7.09
C PHE A 171 3.07 2.05 7.01
N ASN A 172 3.46 3.01 7.85
CA ASN A 172 2.87 4.34 7.85
C ASN A 172 3.00 5.03 6.50
N CYS A 173 1.90 5.59 6.02
CA CYS A 173 1.82 6.34 4.79
C CYS A 173 1.39 7.78 5.08
N ALA A 174 1.91 8.74 4.31
CA ALA A 174 1.58 10.14 4.47
C ALA A 174 0.16 10.48 4.01
N THR A 175 -0.41 9.71 3.08
CA THR A 175 -1.79 9.91 2.60
C THR A 175 -2.58 8.61 2.57
N LYS A 176 -3.92 8.75 2.62
CA LYS A 176 -4.85 7.62 2.51
C LYS A 176 -4.74 6.91 1.16
N GLU A 177 -4.51 7.65 0.09
CA GLU A 177 -4.37 7.15 -1.26
C GLU A 177 -3.15 6.25 -1.40
N ILE A 178 -2.00 6.67 -0.83
CA ILE A 178 -0.79 5.85 -0.79
C ILE A 178 -1.00 4.60 0.05
N ALA A 179 -1.65 4.69 1.20
CA ALA A 179 -1.93 3.53 2.03
C ALA A 179 -2.84 2.53 1.31
N LYS A 180 -3.88 2.99 0.60
CA LYS A 180 -4.72 2.14 -0.25
C LYS A 180 -3.93 1.51 -1.40
N HIS A 181 -3.09 2.29 -2.08
CA HIS A 181 -2.24 1.81 -3.16
C HIS A 181 -1.28 0.72 -2.67
N LEU A 182 -0.62 0.95 -1.52
CA LEU A 182 0.24 -0.04 -0.88
C LEU A 182 -0.53 -1.32 -0.52
N SER A 183 -1.73 -1.20 0.05
CA SER A 183 -2.53 -2.37 0.41
C SER A 183 -3.04 -3.14 -0.81
N TYR A 184 -3.25 -2.49 -1.94
CA TYR A 184 -3.72 -3.13 -3.18
C TYR A 184 -2.59 -3.86 -3.90
N TYR A 185 -1.51 -3.18 -4.23
CA TYR A 185 -0.44 -3.75 -5.05
C TYR A 185 0.58 -4.58 -4.25
N PHE A 186 0.73 -4.30 -2.95
CA PHE A 186 1.74 -4.93 -2.09
C PHE A 186 1.14 -5.62 -0.86
N GLY A 187 -0.17 -5.82 -0.83
CA GLY A 187 -0.86 -6.43 0.31
C GLY A 187 -0.47 -7.88 0.56
N THR A 188 -0.03 -8.62 -0.48
CA THR A 188 0.53 -9.97 -0.32
C THR A 188 1.84 -9.95 0.46
N TYR A 189 2.70 -8.95 0.25
CA TYR A 189 3.90 -8.74 1.08
C TYR A 189 3.53 -8.36 2.51
N ILE A 190 2.46 -7.56 2.71
CA ILE A 190 1.95 -7.26 4.07
C ILE A 190 1.48 -8.56 4.74
N ALA A 191 0.73 -9.41 4.05
CA ALA A 191 0.32 -10.71 4.57
C ALA A 191 1.52 -11.60 4.94
N MET A 192 2.52 -11.67 4.05
CA MET A 192 3.75 -12.44 4.30
C MET A 192 4.54 -11.87 5.49
N ALA A 193 4.64 -10.54 5.63
CA ALA A 193 5.30 -9.90 6.77
C ALA A 193 4.63 -10.25 8.11
N ILE A 194 3.30 -10.34 8.13
CA ILE A 194 2.52 -10.64 9.34
C ILE A 194 2.54 -12.15 9.67
N TYR A 195 2.32 -12.99 8.67
CA TYR A 195 2.07 -14.42 8.88
C TYR A 195 3.28 -15.31 8.56
N GLY A 196 4.20 -14.87 7.72
CA GLY A 196 5.34 -15.68 7.25
C GLY A 196 6.40 -16.01 8.31
N GLY A 197 6.32 -15.38 9.49
CA GLY A 197 7.20 -15.65 10.63
C GLY A 197 6.58 -16.57 11.71
N ILE A 198 5.40 -17.15 11.49
CA ILE A 198 4.74 -17.99 12.49
C ILE A 198 5.50 -19.31 12.62
N ILE A 199 6.11 -19.53 13.81
CA ILE A 199 6.92 -20.71 14.09
C ILE A 199 6.07 -22.00 13.96
N GLY A 200 6.64 -23.02 13.29
CA GLY A 200 6.02 -24.33 13.14
C GLY A 200 4.84 -24.38 12.15
N LYS A 201 4.62 -23.31 11.37
CA LYS A 201 3.59 -23.29 10.32
C LYS A 201 4.21 -23.03 8.96
N ASN A 202 3.74 -23.80 7.97
CA ASN A 202 4.05 -23.49 6.57
C ASN A 202 3.07 -22.43 6.09
N VAL A 203 3.59 -21.26 5.69
CA VAL A 203 2.82 -20.14 5.15
C VAL A 203 3.27 -19.90 3.72
N GLU A 204 2.31 -19.93 2.81
CA GLU A 204 2.48 -19.60 1.40
C GLU A 204 1.54 -18.47 1.05
N VAL A 205 2.02 -17.50 0.28
CA VAL A 205 1.24 -16.35 -0.20
C VAL A 205 1.48 -16.20 -1.70
N THR A 206 0.41 -16.05 -2.46
CA THR A 206 0.43 -15.82 -3.91
C THR A 206 -0.39 -14.57 -4.24
N SER A 207 0.11 -13.74 -5.17
CA SER A 207 -0.67 -12.64 -5.78
C SER A 207 -1.60 -13.18 -6.87
N ILE A 208 -2.66 -12.45 -7.14
CA ILE A 208 -3.55 -12.65 -8.30
C ILE A 208 -3.06 -11.80 -9.45
#